data_ba49747a0a276fa450b56230ed9a95b2
#
_entry.id   ba49747a0a276fa450b56230ed9a95b2
#
_cell.length_a   1.000
_cell.length_b   1.000
_cell.length_c   1.000
_cell.angle_alpha   90.00
_cell.angle_beta   90.00
_cell.angle_gamma   90.00
#
_symmetry.space_group_name_H-M   'P 1'
#
loop_
_entity.id
_entity.type
_entity.pdbx_description
1 polymer ?
#
loop_
_entity_poly.entity_id
_entity_poly.type
_entity_poly.pdbx_seq_one_letter_code
_entity_poly.pdbx_strand_id
1 'polypeptide(L)'
;MTAFNVAGLLREPAGASRVVRLRDHYVTLGSDVELAGPIDLDLQLLRTNRGILARGNVSASLRRICSRCTEPFVDEAAVAIAEEYVPSVDLETGAALSVAEHDEGALSINAQHEIELDPVLHDELALTEPMHPLCRPDCPGLCPECGERLEAGHRAHAEAETDPRLAPLARLLRGDDAD
;
A
#
# COMPACT_ATOMS: atom_id res chain seq x y z
N MET A 1 15.65 -0.82 6.46
CA MET A 1 15.21 0.16 7.46
C MET A 1 15.56 1.55 6.95
N THR A 2 14.54 2.35 6.68
CA THR A 2 14.66 3.69 6.07
C THR A 2 14.48 4.73 7.17
N ALA A 3 15.60 5.14 7.77
CA ALA A 3 15.61 6.10 8.88
C ALA A 3 16.40 7.36 8.50
N PHE A 4 15.94 8.52 8.98
CA PHE A 4 16.58 9.81 8.74
C PHE A 4 16.80 10.56 10.05
N ASN A 5 18.04 10.99 10.28
CA ASN A 5 18.35 11.83 11.42
C ASN A 5 17.89 13.27 11.15
N VAL A 6 17.04 13.78 12.05
CA VAL A 6 16.41 15.10 11.95
C VAL A 6 16.87 16.07 13.06
N ALA A 7 17.87 15.70 13.88
CA ALA A 7 18.35 16.54 14.97
C ALA A 7 18.73 17.96 14.53
N GLY A 8 19.36 18.08 13.35
CA GLY A 8 19.69 19.38 12.77
C GLY A 8 18.47 20.21 12.44
N LEU A 9 17.48 19.60 11.77
CA LEU A 9 16.24 20.27 11.36
C LEU A 9 15.37 20.66 12.56
N LEU A 10 15.37 19.85 13.64
CA LEU A 10 14.66 20.16 14.88
C LEU A 10 15.17 21.42 15.59
N ARG A 11 16.44 21.78 15.39
CA ARG A 11 17.05 23.00 15.95
C ARG A 11 16.81 24.24 15.11
N GLU A 12 16.32 24.08 13.90
CA GLU A 12 15.99 25.18 13.01
C GLU A 12 14.60 25.78 13.36
N PRO A 13 14.31 27.02 12.98
CA PRO A 13 13.00 27.62 13.22
C PRO A 13 11.90 26.88 12.46
N ALA A 14 10.67 26.96 12.97
CA ALA A 14 9.50 26.45 12.26
C ALA A 14 9.41 27.03 10.83
N GLY A 15 9.12 26.17 9.86
CA GLY A 15 9.15 26.52 8.45
C GLY A 15 10.44 26.11 7.72
N ALA A 16 11.52 25.82 8.43
CA ALA A 16 12.73 25.25 7.83
C ALA A 16 12.41 23.91 7.17
N SER A 17 13.07 23.58 6.08
CA SER A 17 12.82 22.34 5.37
C SER A 17 14.08 21.72 4.77
N ARG A 18 14.04 20.39 4.60
CA ARG A 18 15.08 19.61 3.94
C ARG A 18 14.44 18.65 2.95
N VAL A 19 15.00 18.58 1.76
CA VAL A 19 14.56 17.60 0.73
C VAL A 19 15.43 16.34 0.85
N VAL A 20 14.75 15.18 0.85
CA VAL A 20 15.36 13.86 0.82
C VAL A 20 14.91 13.19 -0.46
N ARG A 21 15.86 12.65 -1.23
CA ARG A 21 15.60 11.88 -2.43
C ARG A 21 16.38 10.58 -2.37
N LEU A 22 15.66 9.47 -2.42
CA LEU A 22 16.25 8.16 -2.58
C LEU A 22 15.84 7.62 -3.95
N ARG A 23 16.78 6.98 -4.62
CA ARG A 23 16.54 6.27 -5.88
C ARG A 23 17.07 4.85 -5.73
N ASP A 24 16.37 3.90 -6.33
CA ASP A 24 16.74 2.49 -6.28
C ASP A 24 16.97 1.99 -4.84
N HIS A 25 16.14 2.45 -3.90
CA HIS A 25 16.30 2.11 -2.50
C HIS A 25 15.63 0.77 -2.17
N TYR A 26 16.42 -0.18 -1.65
CA TYR A 26 15.91 -1.49 -1.24
C TYR A 26 15.45 -1.45 0.21
N VAL A 27 14.21 -1.84 0.43
CA VAL A 27 13.58 -1.94 1.76
C VAL A 27 12.75 -3.22 1.82
N THR A 28 12.51 -3.72 3.02
CA THR A 28 11.59 -4.85 3.27
C THR A 28 10.49 -4.35 4.19
N LEU A 29 9.26 -4.41 3.73
CA LEU A 29 8.09 -3.80 4.37
C LEU A 29 7.16 -4.80 5.07
N GLY A 30 7.62 -6.02 5.32
CA GLY A 30 6.78 -7.08 5.90
C GLY A 30 6.48 -8.18 4.89
N SER A 31 5.57 -9.10 5.25
CA SER A 31 5.22 -10.26 4.42
C SER A 31 3.98 -10.06 3.56
N ASP A 32 3.19 -9.06 3.86
CA ASP A 32 1.92 -8.70 3.21
C ASP A 32 2.08 -7.64 2.12
N VAL A 33 3.18 -6.87 2.14
CA VAL A 33 3.55 -5.93 1.06
C VAL A 33 4.82 -6.44 0.38
N GLU A 34 4.65 -7.19 -0.71
CA GLU A 34 5.78 -7.74 -1.46
C GLU A 34 6.23 -6.78 -2.56
N LEU A 35 7.41 -6.20 -2.37
CA LEU A 35 8.06 -5.36 -3.39
C LEU A 35 8.65 -6.22 -4.50
N ALA A 36 8.40 -5.85 -5.75
CA ALA A 36 8.99 -6.48 -6.94
C ALA A 36 10.39 -5.92 -7.28
N GLY A 37 10.75 -4.79 -6.67
CA GLY A 37 12.02 -4.09 -6.91
C GLY A 37 12.29 -3.02 -5.86
N PRO A 38 13.27 -2.15 -6.10
CA PRO A 38 13.54 -0.99 -5.24
C PRO A 38 12.40 0.03 -5.31
N ILE A 39 12.39 0.95 -4.36
CA ILE A 39 11.47 2.09 -4.32
C ILE A 39 12.19 3.39 -4.64
N ASP A 40 11.45 4.34 -5.18
CA ASP A 40 11.87 5.73 -5.33
C ASP A 40 11.09 6.61 -4.35
N LEU A 41 11.81 7.52 -3.68
CA LEU A 41 11.28 8.37 -2.64
C LEU A 41 11.70 9.82 -2.87
N ASP A 42 10.74 10.73 -2.92
CA ASP A 42 10.92 12.17 -2.95
C ASP A 42 10.17 12.79 -1.79
N LEU A 43 10.87 13.16 -0.71
CA LEU A 43 10.27 13.74 0.48
C LEU A 43 10.81 15.13 0.78
N GLN A 44 9.95 15.98 1.30
CA GLN A 44 10.29 17.20 2.01
C GLN A 44 10.00 17.00 3.49
N LEU A 45 11.03 17.13 4.32
CA LEU A 45 10.94 17.20 5.78
C LEU A 45 10.79 18.65 6.17
N LEU A 46 9.68 19.02 6.77
CA LEU A 46 9.36 20.39 7.16
C LEU A 46 9.29 20.51 8.69
N ARG A 47 10.03 21.46 9.26
CA ARG A 47 9.94 21.78 10.70
C ARG A 47 8.62 22.47 10.99
N THR A 48 7.79 21.85 11.82
CA THR A 48 6.54 22.40 12.35
C THR A 48 6.77 22.96 13.76
N ASN A 49 5.76 23.51 14.41
CA ASN A 49 5.86 23.93 15.81
C ASN A 49 5.99 22.73 16.77
N ARG A 50 5.50 21.55 16.38
CA ARG A 50 5.43 20.35 17.21
C ARG A 50 6.55 19.35 16.91
N GLY A 51 6.94 19.23 15.64
CA GLY A 51 7.84 18.19 15.22
C GLY A 51 8.31 18.39 13.77
N ILE A 52 8.28 17.30 13.03
CA ILE A 52 8.66 17.25 11.61
C ILE A 52 7.51 16.68 10.80
N LEU A 53 7.02 17.41 9.82
CA LEU A 53 6.13 16.90 8.79
C LEU A 53 6.96 16.32 7.65
N ALA A 54 6.83 15.01 7.41
CA ALA A 54 7.37 14.33 6.24
C ALA A 54 6.28 14.27 5.17
N ARG A 55 6.49 14.95 4.03
CA ARG A 55 5.54 14.92 2.92
C ARG A 55 6.23 14.71 1.60
N GLY A 56 5.57 14.03 0.68
CA GLY A 56 6.12 13.78 -0.66
C GLY A 56 5.50 12.59 -1.33
N ASN A 57 6.26 11.96 -2.24
CA ASN A 57 5.76 10.85 -3.04
C ASN A 57 6.71 9.67 -2.97
N VAL A 58 6.11 8.48 -3.04
CA VAL A 58 6.81 7.20 -3.14
C VAL A 58 6.30 6.48 -4.36
N SER A 59 7.21 5.89 -5.13
CA SER A 59 6.89 5.01 -6.26
C SER A 59 7.50 3.65 -6.00
N ALA A 60 6.72 2.59 -6.22
CA ALA A 60 7.13 1.22 -5.98
C ALA A 60 6.46 0.28 -6.97
N SER A 61 7.18 -0.81 -7.33
CA SER A 61 6.60 -1.93 -8.06
C SER A 61 6.25 -3.02 -7.05
N LEU A 62 4.97 -3.41 -6.99
CA LEU A 62 4.41 -4.38 -6.05
C LEU A 62 4.11 -5.71 -6.76
N ARG A 63 4.43 -6.81 -6.11
CA ARG A 63 4.03 -8.14 -6.56
C ARG A 63 2.65 -8.47 -5.99
N ARG A 64 1.70 -8.73 -6.87
CA ARG A 64 0.32 -9.05 -6.51
C ARG A 64 -0.15 -10.36 -7.14
N ILE A 65 -1.22 -10.91 -6.62
CA ILE A 65 -1.87 -12.12 -7.18
C ILE A 65 -3.18 -11.70 -7.84
N CYS A 66 -3.36 -12.09 -9.11
CA CYS A 66 -4.59 -11.81 -9.84
C CYS A 66 -5.77 -12.57 -9.23
N SER A 67 -6.86 -11.87 -8.88
CA SER A 67 -8.06 -12.47 -8.27
C SER A 67 -8.87 -13.34 -9.24
N ARG A 68 -8.59 -13.29 -10.55
CA ARG A 68 -9.28 -14.13 -11.55
C ARG A 68 -8.47 -15.35 -11.97
N CYS A 69 -7.19 -15.22 -12.25
CA CYS A 69 -6.36 -16.31 -12.77
C CYS A 69 -5.33 -16.83 -11.78
N THR A 70 -5.25 -16.25 -10.58
CA THR A 70 -4.33 -16.62 -9.49
C THR A 70 -2.84 -16.50 -9.81
N GLU A 71 -2.50 -15.92 -10.96
CA GLU A 71 -1.10 -15.70 -11.34
C GLU A 71 -0.52 -14.45 -10.68
N PRO A 72 0.76 -14.49 -10.30
CA PRO A 72 1.46 -13.31 -9.84
C PRO A 72 1.68 -12.32 -11.00
N PHE A 73 1.59 -11.04 -10.70
CA PHE A 73 1.91 -9.95 -11.63
C PHE A 73 2.54 -8.79 -10.86
N VAL A 74 3.15 -7.89 -11.61
CA VAL A 74 3.73 -6.65 -11.04
C VAL A 74 2.78 -5.50 -11.33
N ASP A 75 2.51 -4.73 -10.28
CA ASP A 75 1.66 -3.54 -10.32
C ASP A 75 2.46 -2.33 -9.87
N GLU A 76 2.35 -1.21 -10.59
CA GLU A 76 3.04 0.03 -10.25
C GLU A 76 2.17 0.86 -9.32
N ALA A 77 2.72 1.21 -8.16
CA ALA A 77 2.06 2.03 -7.17
C ALA A 77 2.80 3.36 -6.99
N ALA A 78 2.03 4.45 -6.88
CA ALA A 78 2.53 5.76 -6.51
C ALA A 78 1.63 6.34 -5.44
N VAL A 79 2.22 6.64 -4.27
CA VAL A 79 1.49 7.16 -3.11
C VAL A 79 2.06 8.48 -2.64
N ALA A 80 1.21 9.33 -2.09
CA ALA A 80 1.60 10.57 -1.43
C ALA A 80 1.63 10.33 0.08
N ILE A 81 2.73 10.68 0.72
CA ILE A 81 2.90 10.65 2.18
C ILE A 81 2.75 12.05 2.74
N ALA A 82 2.08 12.17 3.89
CA ALA A 82 1.95 13.44 4.62
C ALA A 82 1.79 13.15 6.13
N GLU A 83 2.89 12.80 6.81
CA GLU A 83 2.88 12.34 8.20
C GLU A 83 3.69 13.25 9.11
N GLU A 84 3.14 13.58 10.29
CA GLU A 84 3.82 14.39 11.30
C GLU A 84 4.46 13.50 12.37
N TYR A 85 5.75 13.69 12.58
CA TYR A 85 6.56 13.04 13.61
C TYR A 85 6.81 14.01 14.76
N VAL A 86 6.52 13.57 15.99
CA VAL A 86 6.73 14.37 17.21
C VAL A 86 7.93 13.84 18.01
N PRO A 87 8.75 14.71 18.63
CA PRO A 87 9.89 14.26 19.42
C PRO A 87 9.43 13.47 20.66
N SER A 88 10.07 12.32 20.92
CA SER A 88 9.88 11.53 22.13
C SER A 88 10.78 11.99 23.29
N VAL A 89 11.82 12.76 22.98
CA VAL A 89 12.77 13.32 23.96
C VAL A 89 13.03 14.79 23.66
N ASP A 90 13.30 15.55 24.71
CA ASP A 90 13.74 16.93 24.60
C ASP A 90 15.17 17.01 24.05
N LEU A 91 15.40 17.89 23.08
CA LEU A 91 16.66 18.00 22.34
C LEU A 91 17.84 18.51 23.20
N GLU A 92 17.57 19.26 24.26
CA GLU A 92 18.62 19.89 25.10
C GLU A 92 18.91 19.06 26.34
N THR A 93 17.86 18.56 26.97
CA THR A 93 17.97 17.84 28.26
C THR A 93 17.99 16.32 28.10
N GLY A 94 17.52 15.79 26.96
CA GLY A 94 17.31 14.35 26.75
C GLY A 94 16.18 13.76 27.60
N ALA A 95 15.40 14.60 28.28
CA ALA A 95 14.28 14.16 29.08
C ALA A 95 13.15 13.60 28.17
N ALA A 96 12.52 12.52 28.63
CA ALA A 96 11.36 11.97 27.92
C ALA A 96 10.22 13.01 27.89
N LEU A 97 9.69 13.27 26.72
CA LEU A 97 8.49 14.09 26.52
C LEU A 97 7.28 13.15 26.57
N SER A 98 6.29 13.48 27.40
CA SER A 98 5.04 12.78 27.32
C SER A 98 4.34 13.19 26.02
N VAL A 99 4.13 12.24 25.12
CA VAL A 99 3.19 12.42 24.02
C VAL A 99 1.85 12.66 24.67
N ALA A 100 1.24 13.83 24.42
CA ALA A 100 -0.01 14.19 25.07
C ALA A 100 -1.06 13.07 24.79
N GLU A 101 -1.90 12.75 25.77
CA GLU A 101 -2.91 11.67 25.70
C GLU A 101 -3.89 11.81 24.52
N HIS A 102 -3.82 12.90 23.75
CA HIS A 102 -4.65 13.20 22.59
C HIS A 102 -3.98 12.86 21.25
N ASP A 103 -2.75 12.35 21.27
CA ASP A 103 -1.99 11.97 20.07
C ASP A 103 -1.83 10.44 19.95
N GLU A 104 -2.89 9.68 20.29
CA GLU A 104 -2.94 8.26 20.00
C GLU A 104 -2.76 8.02 18.50
N GLY A 105 -1.62 7.41 18.12
CA GLY A 105 -1.24 7.19 16.72
C GLY A 105 -0.22 8.18 16.16
N ALA A 106 0.22 9.20 16.91
CA ALA A 106 1.28 10.08 16.45
C ALA A 106 2.60 9.31 16.27
N LEU A 107 3.22 9.48 15.10
CA LEU A 107 4.54 8.93 14.82
C LEU A 107 5.59 9.65 15.68
N SER A 108 6.55 8.89 16.20
CA SER A 108 7.55 9.45 17.10
C SER A 108 8.93 9.58 16.45
N ILE A 109 9.62 10.67 16.78
CA ILE A 109 11.06 10.79 16.55
C ILE A 109 11.74 10.09 17.73
N ASN A 110 12.57 9.09 17.45
CA ASN A 110 13.21 8.27 18.48
C ASN A 110 14.25 9.06 19.31
N ALA A 111 14.81 8.42 20.33
CA ALA A 111 15.82 9.04 21.21
C ALA A 111 17.14 9.41 20.50
N GLN A 112 17.41 8.86 19.32
CA GLN A 112 18.52 9.18 18.43
C GLN A 112 18.20 10.32 17.47
N HIS A 113 17.00 10.92 17.62
CA HIS A 113 16.45 11.96 16.75
C HIS A 113 16.29 11.49 15.29
N GLU A 114 15.83 10.27 15.12
CA GLU A 114 15.56 9.69 13.82
C GLU A 114 14.07 9.47 13.63
N ILE A 115 13.61 9.67 12.40
CA ILE A 115 12.29 9.27 11.91
C ILE A 115 12.45 7.97 11.16
N GLU A 116 11.55 7.02 11.41
CA GLU A 116 11.48 5.75 10.68
C GLU A 116 10.33 5.81 9.70
N LEU A 117 10.62 5.57 8.43
CA LEU A 117 9.60 5.61 7.37
C LEU A 117 9.01 4.24 7.04
N ASP A 118 9.69 3.14 7.38
CA ASP A 118 9.26 1.81 6.99
C ASP A 118 7.79 1.49 7.38
N PRO A 119 7.29 1.84 8.59
CA PRO A 119 5.88 1.63 8.93
C PRO A 119 4.92 2.42 8.04
N VAL A 120 5.22 3.69 7.78
CA VAL A 120 4.40 4.54 6.91
C VAL A 120 4.41 4.04 5.48
N LEU A 121 5.60 3.66 4.97
CA LEU A 121 5.74 3.07 3.63
C LEU A 121 4.92 1.79 3.50
N HIS A 122 4.95 0.94 4.53
CA HIS A 122 4.16 -0.28 4.58
C HIS A 122 2.66 0.04 4.49
N ASP A 123 2.16 0.88 5.38
CA ASP A 123 0.72 1.18 5.48
C ASP A 123 0.20 1.85 4.21
N GLU A 124 0.91 2.84 3.70
CA GLU A 124 0.53 3.56 2.48
C GLU A 124 0.54 2.65 1.24
N LEU A 125 1.55 1.78 1.10
CA LEU A 125 1.61 0.85 -0.03
C LEU A 125 0.61 -0.28 0.11
N ALA A 126 0.33 -0.78 1.32
CA ALA A 126 -0.73 -1.76 1.57
C ALA A 126 -2.10 -1.23 1.15
N LEU A 127 -2.38 0.05 1.45
CA LEU A 127 -3.64 0.71 1.07
C LEU A 127 -3.83 0.87 -0.45
N THR A 128 -2.78 0.71 -1.25
CA THR A 128 -2.90 0.74 -2.73
C THR A 128 -3.48 -0.54 -3.31
N GLU A 129 -3.60 -1.61 -2.51
CA GLU A 129 -4.13 -2.86 -3.04
C GLU A 129 -5.62 -2.73 -3.36
N PRO A 130 -6.03 -2.93 -4.63
CA PRO A 130 -7.43 -2.92 -4.99
C PRO A 130 -8.13 -4.16 -4.40
N MET A 131 -9.42 -4.05 -4.08
CA MET A 131 -10.22 -5.18 -3.56
C MET A 131 -10.16 -6.42 -4.48
N HIS A 132 -9.95 -6.22 -5.77
CA HIS A 132 -9.82 -7.27 -6.78
C HIS A 132 -8.66 -6.96 -7.71
N PRO A 133 -7.42 -7.29 -7.32
CA PRO A 133 -6.25 -7.09 -8.18
C PRO A 133 -6.36 -7.94 -9.44
N LEU A 134 -6.13 -7.34 -10.60
CA LEU A 134 -6.20 -8.00 -11.89
C LEU A 134 -4.90 -7.80 -12.66
N CYS A 135 -4.33 -8.88 -13.20
CA CYS A 135 -3.13 -8.79 -14.05
C CYS A 135 -3.37 -7.99 -15.34
N ARG A 136 -4.64 -7.92 -15.79
CA ARG A 136 -5.14 -7.08 -16.88
C ARG A 136 -6.66 -6.93 -16.76
N PRO A 137 -7.26 -5.83 -17.26
CA PRO A 137 -8.70 -5.56 -17.10
C PRO A 137 -9.59 -6.64 -17.69
N ASP A 138 -9.17 -7.26 -18.78
CA ASP A 138 -9.86 -8.30 -19.55
C ASP A 138 -9.40 -9.72 -19.18
N CYS A 139 -8.78 -9.92 -18.01
CA CYS A 139 -8.34 -11.25 -17.60
C CYS A 139 -9.50 -12.26 -17.63
N PRO A 140 -9.43 -13.34 -18.42
CA PRO A 140 -10.52 -14.28 -18.56
C PRO A 140 -10.68 -15.19 -17.33
N GLY A 141 -9.64 -15.29 -16.49
CA GLY A 141 -9.67 -16.09 -15.28
C GLY A 141 -9.39 -17.57 -15.48
N LEU A 142 -9.95 -18.38 -14.58
CA LEU A 142 -9.86 -19.83 -14.58
C LEU A 142 -11.18 -20.44 -15.10
N CYS A 143 -11.06 -21.58 -15.73
CA CYS A 143 -12.22 -22.37 -16.14
C CYS A 143 -12.94 -22.92 -14.91
N PRO A 144 -14.27 -22.73 -14.78
CA PRO A 144 -15.02 -23.24 -13.62
C PRO A 144 -15.09 -24.78 -13.57
N GLU A 145 -14.88 -25.46 -14.70
CA GLU A 145 -14.97 -26.91 -14.80
C GLU A 145 -13.65 -27.61 -14.44
N CYS A 146 -12.54 -27.15 -15.02
CA CYS A 146 -11.25 -27.84 -14.87
C CYS A 146 -10.23 -27.05 -14.05
N GLY A 147 -10.50 -25.78 -13.71
CA GLY A 147 -9.55 -24.92 -12.99
C GLY A 147 -8.36 -24.44 -13.82
N GLU A 148 -8.28 -24.79 -15.10
CA GLU A 148 -7.23 -24.30 -15.98
C GLU A 148 -7.50 -22.84 -16.43
N ARG A 149 -6.45 -22.15 -16.83
CA ARG A 149 -6.58 -20.76 -17.31
C ARG A 149 -7.35 -20.71 -18.63
N LEU A 150 -8.31 -19.79 -18.69
CA LEU A 150 -9.08 -19.50 -19.92
C LEU A 150 -8.22 -18.66 -20.88
N GLU A 151 -7.27 -19.30 -21.55
CA GLU A 151 -6.45 -18.69 -22.60
C GLU A 151 -6.91 -19.11 -24.00
N ALA A 152 -6.37 -18.45 -25.04
CA ALA A 152 -6.61 -18.84 -26.42
C ALA A 152 -6.17 -20.31 -26.63
N GLY A 153 -7.14 -21.20 -26.88
CA GLY A 153 -6.89 -22.64 -27.05
C GLY A 153 -7.39 -23.51 -25.91
N HIS A 154 -7.95 -22.94 -24.84
CA HIS A 154 -8.64 -23.72 -23.81
C HIS A 154 -9.81 -24.48 -24.46
N ARG A 155 -9.91 -25.80 -24.20
CA ARG A 155 -10.99 -26.63 -24.74
C ARG A 155 -12.30 -26.28 -24.05
N ALA A 156 -13.34 -26.05 -24.85
CA ALA A 156 -14.70 -25.93 -24.35
C ALA A 156 -15.11 -27.23 -23.68
N HIS A 157 -15.62 -27.15 -22.47
CA HIS A 157 -16.26 -28.26 -21.79
C HIS A 157 -17.70 -28.40 -22.27
N ALA A 158 -18.27 -29.60 -22.14
CA ALA A 158 -19.71 -29.80 -22.34
C ALA A 158 -20.44 -28.91 -21.31
N GLU A 159 -21.51 -28.24 -21.73
CA GLU A 159 -22.32 -27.45 -20.80
C GLU A 159 -22.75 -28.34 -19.64
N ALA A 160 -22.39 -27.92 -18.40
CA ALA A 160 -22.82 -28.61 -17.21
C ALA A 160 -24.35 -28.64 -17.15
N GLU A 161 -24.92 -29.82 -16.88
CA GLU A 161 -26.36 -29.91 -16.68
C GLU A 161 -26.79 -28.99 -15.54
N THR A 162 -27.76 -28.13 -15.84
CA THR A 162 -28.27 -27.20 -14.81
C THR A 162 -28.89 -27.99 -13.67
N ASP A 163 -28.48 -27.72 -12.43
CA ASP A 163 -29.08 -28.34 -11.24
C ASP A 163 -30.60 -28.19 -11.30
N PRO A 164 -31.35 -29.32 -11.24
CA PRO A 164 -32.82 -29.31 -11.37
C PRO A 164 -33.51 -28.35 -10.37
N ARG A 165 -32.90 -28.12 -9.20
CA ARG A 165 -33.41 -27.16 -8.19
C ARG A 165 -33.32 -25.71 -8.62
N LEU A 166 -32.39 -25.38 -9.52
CA LEU A 166 -32.19 -24.05 -10.07
C LEU A 166 -32.89 -23.82 -11.42
N ALA A 167 -33.46 -24.90 -12.02
CA ALA A 167 -34.16 -24.81 -13.28
C ALA A 167 -35.29 -23.74 -13.34
N PRO A 168 -36.03 -23.46 -12.25
CA PRO A 168 -37.01 -22.37 -12.25
C PRO A 168 -36.40 -20.97 -12.48
N LEU A 169 -35.12 -20.73 -12.10
CA LEU A 169 -34.43 -19.47 -12.31
C LEU A 169 -34.12 -19.21 -13.80
N ALA A 170 -34.00 -20.26 -14.62
CA ALA A 170 -33.79 -20.12 -16.05
C ALA A 170 -34.98 -19.40 -16.77
N ARG A 171 -36.16 -19.37 -16.17
CA ARG A 171 -37.32 -18.63 -16.69
C ARG A 171 -37.12 -17.13 -16.59
N LEU A 172 -36.49 -16.67 -15.50
CA LEU A 172 -36.20 -15.26 -15.30
C LEU A 172 -35.18 -14.71 -16.31
N LEU A 173 -34.25 -15.56 -16.78
CA LEU A 173 -33.28 -15.20 -17.81
C LEU A 173 -33.89 -15.11 -19.21
N ARG A 174 -35.03 -15.78 -19.46
CA ARG A 174 -35.70 -15.79 -20.78
C ARG A 174 -36.66 -14.62 -20.96
N GLY A 175 -36.88 -13.80 -19.94
CA GLY A 175 -37.76 -12.63 -20.01
C GLY A 175 -39.21 -12.99 -20.29
N ASP A 176 -39.67 -14.21 -19.94
CA ASP A 176 -41.10 -14.59 -20.00
C ASP A 176 -41.78 -13.85 -18.83
N ASP A 177 -42.10 -12.58 -19.05
CA ASP A 177 -43.09 -11.87 -18.24
C ASP A 177 -44.43 -12.62 -18.45
N ALA A 178 -44.82 -13.34 -17.43
CA ALA A 178 -46.14 -13.92 -17.38
C ALA A 178 -47.16 -12.79 -17.21
N ASP A 179 -48.01 -12.63 -18.19
CA ASP A 179 -49.23 -11.84 -18.22
C ASP A 179 -50.20 -12.31 -17.10
#